data_e569aa7336e64eab8fac877d69d10a47
#
_entry.id   e569aa7336e64eab8fac877d69d10a47
#
_cell.length_a   1.000
_cell.length_b   1.000
_cell.length_c   1.000
_cell.angle_alpha   90.00
_cell.angle_beta   90.00
_cell.angle_gamma   90.00
#
_symmetry.space_group_name_H-M   'P 1'
#
loop_
_entity.id
_entity.type
_entity.pdbx_description
1 polymer ?
#
loop_
_entity_poly.entity_id
_entity_poly.type
_entity_poly.pdbx_seq_one_letter_code
_entity_poly.pdbx_strand_id
1 'polypeptide(L)'
;MLFMIIATHTVENCPGGTIRPDKEFTAKLDKSMKKSGVKVMEGYLDAPGHVWYFVVETDDNKALSNAVEPLRLVGEVKIVPVMRFSEGVAWAKKIGIQK
;
A
#
# COMPACT_ATOMS: atom_id res chain seq x y z
N MET A 1 10.52 -8.41 -2.73
CA MET A 1 9.60 -8.09 -3.84
C MET A 1 8.79 -6.85 -3.49
N LEU A 2 8.57 -5.98 -4.46
CA LEU A 2 7.81 -4.76 -4.23
C LEU A 2 6.35 -4.93 -4.60
N PHE A 3 5.49 -4.30 -3.82
CA PHE A 3 4.06 -4.23 -4.09
C PHE A 3 3.56 -2.80 -3.93
N MET A 4 2.65 -2.40 -4.79
CA MET A 4 1.90 -1.16 -4.63
C MET A 4 0.58 -1.51 -3.96
N ILE A 5 0.31 -0.87 -2.83
CA ILE A 5 -0.97 -0.97 -2.15
C ILE A 5 -1.77 0.26 -2.50
N ILE A 6 -2.97 0.06 -3.04
CA ILE A 6 -3.89 1.15 -3.38
C ILE A 6 -5.13 0.94 -2.51
N ALA A 7 -5.33 1.82 -1.55
CA ALA A 7 -6.41 1.70 -0.58
C ALA A 7 -7.36 2.88 -0.72
N THR A 8 -8.63 2.58 -0.99
CA THR A 8 -9.68 3.58 -1.11
C THR A 8 -10.65 3.48 0.06
N HIS A 9 -11.21 4.61 0.45
CA HIS A 9 -12.23 4.65 1.49
C HIS A 9 -13.24 5.74 1.16
N THR A 10 -14.43 5.63 1.74
CA THR A 10 -15.48 6.64 1.56
C THR A 10 -15.23 7.82 2.48
N VAL A 11 -15.89 8.95 2.19
CA VAL A 11 -15.87 10.12 3.08
C VAL A 11 -16.33 9.72 4.48
N GLU A 12 -17.38 8.90 4.56
CA GLU A 12 -17.93 8.43 5.83
C GLU A 12 -16.92 7.65 6.66
N ASN A 13 -16.13 6.79 6.03
CA ASN A 13 -15.15 5.94 6.72
C ASN A 13 -13.75 6.55 6.80
N CYS A 14 -13.59 7.80 6.37
CA CYS A 14 -12.30 8.47 6.40
C CYS A 14 -11.81 8.68 7.84
N PRO A 15 -10.67 8.09 8.22
CA PRO A 15 -10.15 8.27 9.60
C PRO A 15 -9.81 9.70 9.96
N GLY A 16 -9.43 10.51 8.97
CA GLY A 16 -9.15 11.93 9.15
C GLY A 16 -10.38 12.82 8.98
N GLY A 17 -11.55 12.24 8.72
CA GLY A 17 -12.79 12.97 8.51
C GLY A 17 -13.52 13.29 9.80
N THR A 18 -14.73 13.81 9.65
CA THR A 18 -15.55 14.26 10.79
C THR A 18 -16.66 13.28 11.18
N ILE A 19 -16.98 12.30 10.31
CA ILE A 19 -18.09 11.37 10.55
C ILE A 19 -17.65 10.22 11.46
N ARG A 20 -16.55 9.56 11.11
CA ARG A 20 -15.98 8.45 11.89
C ARG A 20 -14.48 8.65 12.08
N PRO A 21 -14.07 9.70 12.81
CA PRO A 21 -12.65 9.97 12.98
C PRO A 21 -11.96 8.88 13.81
N ASP A 22 -10.73 8.57 13.42
CA ASP A 22 -9.87 7.67 14.17
C ASP A 22 -8.48 8.30 14.24
N LYS A 23 -8.19 8.96 15.34
CA LYS A 23 -6.92 9.65 15.55
C LYS A 23 -5.74 8.69 15.66
N GLU A 24 -6.01 7.42 15.94
CA GLU A 24 -4.97 6.41 16.10
C GLU A 24 -4.76 5.55 14.85
N PHE A 25 -5.48 5.86 13.76
CA PHE A 25 -5.43 5.04 12.56
C PHE A 25 -4.02 4.85 12.02
N THR A 26 -3.26 5.93 11.89
CA THR A 26 -1.89 5.88 11.38
C THR A 26 -0.99 5.01 12.25
N ALA A 27 -1.13 5.15 13.57
CA ALA A 27 -0.37 4.32 14.52
C ALA A 27 -0.75 2.85 14.42
N LYS A 28 -2.02 2.54 14.25
CA LYS A 28 -2.50 1.17 14.06
C LYS A 28 -1.96 0.56 12.78
N LEU A 29 -1.97 1.33 11.69
CA LEU A 29 -1.46 0.89 10.40
C LEU A 29 0.04 0.61 10.48
N ASP A 30 0.80 1.54 11.05
CA ASP A 30 2.24 1.39 11.22
C ASP A 30 2.58 0.15 12.05
N LYS A 31 1.87 -0.06 13.14
CA LYS A 31 2.02 -1.23 13.99
C LYS A 31 1.73 -2.54 13.23
N SER A 32 0.67 -2.54 12.44
CA SER A 32 0.28 -3.71 11.64
C SER A 32 1.36 -4.05 10.61
N MET A 33 1.90 -3.04 9.92
CA MET A 33 2.99 -3.24 8.95
C MET A 33 4.23 -3.82 9.61
N LYS A 34 4.66 -3.21 10.72
CA LYS A 34 5.85 -3.66 11.46
C LYS A 34 5.67 -5.06 12.04
N LYS A 35 4.53 -5.33 12.65
CA LYS A 35 4.24 -6.63 13.24
C LYS A 35 4.25 -7.74 12.19
N SER A 36 3.81 -7.44 11.00
CA SER A 36 3.76 -8.40 9.89
C SER A 36 5.09 -8.52 9.14
N GLY A 37 6.08 -7.70 9.47
CA GLY A 37 7.39 -7.73 8.81
C GLY A 37 7.38 -7.13 7.40
N VAL A 38 6.41 -6.30 7.10
CA VAL A 38 6.32 -5.60 5.82
C VAL A 38 7.00 -4.25 5.93
N LYS A 39 7.93 -3.98 5.01
CA LYS A 39 8.69 -2.74 5.00
C LYS A 39 8.01 -1.72 4.08
N VAL A 40 7.60 -0.59 4.64
CA VAL A 40 7.03 0.51 3.86
C VAL A 40 8.18 1.33 3.28
N MET A 41 8.26 1.40 1.96
CA MET A 41 9.30 2.14 1.24
C MET A 41 8.87 3.58 0.99
N GLU A 42 7.64 3.79 0.57
CA GLU A 42 7.07 5.08 0.25
C GLU A 42 5.58 5.08 0.55
N GLY A 43 5.05 6.24 0.86
CA GLY A 43 3.61 6.44 1.04
C GLY A 43 3.16 7.73 0.42
N TYR A 44 2.00 7.71 -0.23
CA TYR A 44 1.40 8.89 -0.86
C TYR A 44 -0.07 8.95 -0.51
N LEU A 45 -0.59 10.16 -0.43
CA LEU A 45 -1.98 10.41 -0.09
C LEU A 45 -2.63 11.28 -1.16
N ASP A 46 -3.71 10.78 -1.74
CA ASP A 46 -4.62 11.59 -2.53
C ASP A 46 -5.76 12.01 -1.60
N ALA A 47 -5.62 13.17 -0.95
CA ALA A 47 -6.60 13.65 0.02
C ALA A 47 -7.98 13.89 -0.61
N PRO A 48 -8.10 14.62 -1.74
CA PRO A 48 -9.40 14.83 -2.37
C PRO A 48 -10.11 13.55 -2.80
N GLY A 49 -9.34 12.57 -3.29
CA GLY A 49 -9.90 11.31 -3.78
C GLY A 49 -10.07 10.24 -2.71
N HIS A 50 -9.61 10.48 -1.49
CA HIS A 50 -9.65 9.50 -0.40
C HIS A 50 -8.94 8.20 -0.78
N VAL A 51 -7.73 8.31 -1.31
CA VAL A 51 -6.91 7.17 -1.73
C VAL A 51 -5.55 7.25 -1.06
N TRP A 52 -5.09 6.13 -0.55
CA TRP A 52 -3.73 5.96 -0.05
C TRP A 52 -2.96 5.06 -0.99
N TYR A 53 -1.69 5.40 -1.22
CA TYR A 53 -0.77 4.61 -2.01
C TYR A 53 0.46 4.29 -1.17
N PHE A 54 0.79 3.01 -1.04
CA PHE A 54 2.01 2.60 -0.35
C PHE A 54 2.81 1.68 -1.24
N VAL A 55 4.11 1.90 -1.28
CA VAL A 55 5.04 0.95 -1.89
C VAL A 55 5.70 0.20 -0.75
N VAL A 56 5.54 -1.10 -0.74
CA VAL A 56 6.06 -1.95 0.33
C VAL A 56 6.92 -3.07 -0.21
N GLU A 57 7.81 -3.58 0.65
CA GLU A 57 8.66 -4.71 0.32
C GLU A 57 8.37 -5.88 1.25
N THR A 58 8.13 -7.04 0.67
CA THR A 58 7.97 -8.30 1.38
C THR A 58 8.06 -9.46 0.38
N ASP A 59 8.42 -10.63 0.87
CA ASP A 59 8.40 -11.86 0.07
C ASP A 59 7.29 -12.81 0.52
N ASP A 60 6.44 -12.36 1.45
CA ASP A 60 5.42 -13.19 2.06
C ASP A 60 4.02 -12.59 1.84
N ASN A 61 3.22 -13.28 1.03
CA ASN A 61 1.84 -12.86 0.74
C ASN A 61 0.93 -12.86 1.97
N LYS A 62 1.16 -13.79 2.89
CA LYS A 62 0.37 -13.84 4.12
C LYS A 62 0.67 -12.64 5.00
N ALA A 63 1.95 -12.29 5.12
CA ALA A 63 2.38 -11.11 5.85
C ALA A 63 1.74 -9.86 5.26
N LEU A 64 1.74 -9.75 3.95
CA LEU A 64 1.15 -8.61 3.24
C LEU A 64 -0.35 -8.50 3.52
N SER A 65 -1.07 -9.62 3.47
CA SER A 65 -2.50 -9.65 3.75
C SER A 65 -2.80 -9.19 5.19
N ASN A 66 -2.01 -9.65 6.15
CA ASN A 66 -2.17 -9.24 7.55
C ASN A 66 -1.84 -7.77 7.76
N ALA A 67 -0.81 -7.28 7.09
CA ALA A 67 -0.34 -5.90 7.24
C ALA A 67 -1.40 -4.88 6.82
N VAL A 68 -2.20 -5.19 5.79
CA VAL A 68 -3.18 -4.25 5.24
C VAL A 68 -4.55 -4.33 5.91
N GLU A 69 -4.71 -5.16 6.92
CA GLU A 69 -6.00 -5.33 7.60
C GLU A 69 -6.65 -4.03 8.06
N PRO A 70 -5.93 -3.07 8.69
CA PRO A 70 -6.54 -1.79 9.07
C PRO A 70 -7.13 -1.03 7.88
N LEU A 71 -6.52 -1.15 6.71
CA LEU A 71 -7.01 -0.50 5.49
C LEU A 71 -8.32 -1.13 5.00
N ARG A 72 -8.43 -2.46 5.13
CA ARG A 72 -9.65 -3.18 4.74
C ARG A 72 -10.85 -2.83 5.60
N LEU A 73 -10.61 -2.45 6.84
CA LEU A 73 -11.68 -2.09 7.77
C LEU A 73 -12.38 -0.78 7.39
N VAL A 74 -11.73 0.07 6.61
CA VAL A 74 -12.27 1.37 6.23
C VAL A 74 -12.61 1.47 4.74
N GLY A 75 -12.21 0.51 3.93
CA GLY A 75 -12.49 0.56 2.49
C GLY A 75 -11.95 -0.63 1.73
N GLU A 76 -11.66 -0.41 0.45
CA GLU A 76 -11.14 -1.44 -0.44
C GLU A 76 -9.64 -1.34 -0.59
N VAL A 77 -8.99 -2.48 -0.71
CA VAL A 77 -7.54 -2.57 -0.87
C VAL A 77 -7.23 -3.36 -2.13
N LYS A 78 -6.42 -2.75 -3.00
CA LYS A 78 -5.89 -3.41 -4.18
C LYS A 78 -4.38 -3.50 -4.01
N ILE A 79 -3.82 -4.66 -4.29
CA ILE A 79 -2.38 -4.90 -4.16
C ILE A 79 -1.85 -5.36 -5.51
N VAL A 80 -0.83 -4.67 -6.01
CA VAL A 80 -0.26 -4.94 -7.33
C VAL A 80 1.24 -5.17 -7.18
N PRO A 81 1.77 -6.29 -7.68
CA PRO A 81 3.22 -6.47 -7.72
C PRO A 81 3.84 -5.48 -8.70
N VAL A 82 4.91 -4.84 -8.31
CA VAL A 82 5.59 -3.84 -9.13
C VAL A 82 7.10 -4.06 -9.09
N MET A 83 7.79 -3.46 -10.04
CA MET A 83 9.24 -3.39 -10.04
C MET A 83 9.64 -1.95 -10.32
N ARG A 84 10.85 -1.56 -9.95
CA ARG A 84 11.33 -0.22 -10.29
C ARG A 84 11.45 -0.12 -11.80
N PHE A 85 11.17 1.06 -12.35
CA PHE A 85 11.23 1.27 -13.79
C PHE A 85 12.60 0.86 -14.35
N SER A 86 13.68 1.26 -13.67
CA SER A 86 15.04 0.91 -14.09
C SER A 86 15.29 -0.60 -14.14
N GLU A 87 14.72 -1.35 -13.20
CA GLU A 87 14.80 -2.82 -13.20
C GLU A 87 14.03 -3.41 -14.38
N GLY A 88 12.86 -2.87 -14.67
CA GLY A 88 12.04 -3.30 -15.80
C GLY A 88 12.74 -3.05 -17.14
N VAL A 89 13.38 -1.88 -17.29
CA VAL A 89 14.16 -1.57 -18.49
C VAL A 89 15.34 -2.53 -18.66
N ALA A 90 16.07 -2.79 -17.58
CA ALA A 90 17.20 -3.72 -17.63
C ALA A 90 16.73 -5.14 -18.00
N TRP A 91 15.63 -5.58 -17.41
CA TRP A 91 15.05 -6.88 -17.73
C TRP A 91 14.62 -6.96 -19.19
N ALA A 92 13.93 -5.93 -19.71
CA ALA A 92 13.49 -5.88 -21.11
C ALA A 92 14.68 -5.96 -22.08
N LYS A 93 15.77 -5.26 -21.79
CA LYS A 93 16.99 -5.34 -22.60
C LYS A 93 17.57 -6.73 -22.59
N LYS A 94 17.62 -7.37 -21.41
CA LYS A 94 18.20 -8.69 -21.24
C LYS A 94 17.47 -9.75 -22.05
N ILE A 95 16.14 -9.66 -22.15
CA ILE A 95 15.33 -10.63 -22.90
C ILE A 95 15.07 -10.20 -24.34
N GLY A 96 15.67 -9.08 -24.79
CA GLY A 96 15.63 -8.70 -26.21
C GLY A 96 14.36 -8.00 -26.69
N ILE A 97 13.50 -7.54 -25.80
CA ILE A 97 12.27 -6.83 -26.18
C ILE A 97 12.40 -5.30 -26.08
N GLN A 98 13.62 -4.82 -25.85
CA GLN A 98 13.89 -3.40 -25.71
C GLN A 98 13.62 -2.66 -27.02
N LYS A 99 12.96 -1.54 -26.94
CA LYS A 99 12.72 -0.60 -28.04
C LYS A 99 13.68 0.56 -28.04
#